data_c571e1fe643cbffd2a0214cb36a389e7
#
_entry.id   c571e1fe643cbffd2a0214cb36a389e7
#
_cell.length_a   1.000
_cell.length_b   1.000
_cell.length_c   1.000
_cell.angle_alpha   90.00
_cell.angle_beta   90.00
_cell.angle_gamma   90.00
#
_symmetry.space_group_name_H-M   'P 1'
#
loop_
_entity.id
_entity.type
_entity.pdbx_description
1 polymer ?
#
loop_
_entity_poly.entity_id
_entity_poly.type
_entity_poly.pdbx_seq_one_letter_code
_entity_poly.pdbx_strand_id
1 'polypeptide(L)'
;PLIPSLSPYCDVKKAEETYRFAINEGSPDCFGHPKLFSHILMERILEELGLNTFFSSYKGFTKLQYDVYGFARLLIFGRLLNPASKYMTVRQNEDYYEPILKDFNPDNVYDTLDFIADNKDKIIRRINTNLVKKAHRSPEIIYYDVTNFYFEIGEPDEDTFDEDGNLIEKGQRKIGVCKEERKLPIVQMGLFMDDAGIPIAIETFPGNTLDHLTLRPALKKNINGLDFSRFIMVA
;
A
#
# COMPACT_ATOMS: atom_id res chain seq x y z
N PRO A 1 -16.55 -15.43 18.69
CA PRO A 1 -15.17 -15.85 18.63
C PRO A 1 -14.30 -14.61 18.69
N LEU A 2 -13.54 -14.51 19.78
CA LEU A 2 -12.58 -13.43 19.97
C LEU A 2 -11.53 -13.54 18.88
N ILE A 3 -11.37 -12.50 18.09
CA ILE A 3 -10.24 -12.36 17.17
C ILE A 3 -8.99 -12.27 18.06
N PRO A 4 -8.00 -13.18 17.91
CA PRO A 4 -6.75 -13.06 18.65
C PRO A 4 -6.10 -11.71 18.30
N SER A 5 -5.39 -11.13 19.24
CA SER A 5 -4.73 -9.82 19.09
C SER A 5 -3.99 -9.73 17.75
N LEU A 6 -4.45 -8.85 16.89
CA LEU A 6 -4.02 -8.76 15.50
C LEU A 6 -2.59 -8.26 15.32
N SER A 7 -1.95 -7.79 16.37
CA SER A 7 -0.54 -7.39 16.35
C SER A 7 -0.07 -7.04 17.78
N PRO A 8 1.17 -7.33 18.16
CA PRO A 8 1.78 -6.79 19.38
C PRO A 8 1.84 -5.24 19.37
N TYR A 9 1.58 -4.62 18.23
CA TYR A 9 1.59 -3.16 18.03
C TYR A 9 0.22 -2.48 18.15
N CYS A 10 -0.87 -3.25 18.28
CA CYS A 10 -2.20 -2.69 18.53
C CYS A 10 -2.53 -2.76 20.01
N ASP A 11 -2.42 -1.66 20.72
CA ASP A 11 -2.94 -1.54 22.08
C ASP A 11 -4.46 -1.39 22.04
N VAL A 12 -5.17 -2.52 22.01
CA VAL A 12 -6.64 -2.60 21.93
C VAL A 12 -7.30 -2.04 23.20
N LYS A 13 -6.55 -1.79 24.28
CA LYS A 13 -7.08 -1.35 25.57
C LYS A 13 -7.53 0.11 25.61
N LYS A 14 -7.30 0.90 24.57
CA LYS A 14 -7.73 2.31 24.51
C LYS A 14 -8.95 2.58 23.63
N ALA A 15 -9.56 1.58 23.02
CA ALA A 15 -10.78 1.74 22.25
C ALA A 15 -12.02 1.61 23.16
N GLU A 16 -12.31 2.61 23.97
CA GLU A 16 -13.62 2.76 24.64
C GLU A 16 -14.72 3.28 23.69
N GLU A 17 -14.47 3.36 22.40
CA GLU A 17 -15.50 3.62 21.40
C GLU A 17 -16.25 2.34 21.09
N THR A 18 -17.35 2.12 21.81
CA THR A 18 -18.27 1.03 21.53
C THR A 18 -19.17 1.42 20.38
N TYR A 19 -18.94 0.85 19.20
CA TYR A 19 -19.90 0.95 18.10
C TYR A 19 -21.12 0.12 18.43
N ARG A 20 -22.27 0.76 18.65
CA ARG A 20 -23.55 0.08 18.84
C ARG A 20 -24.32 0.07 17.54
N PHE A 21 -24.54 -1.10 16.99
CA PHE A 21 -25.42 -1.28 15.85
C PHE A 21 -26.81 -1.69 16.37
N ALA A 22 -27.85 -0.92 16.02
CA ALA A 22 -29.22 -1.32 16.28
C ALA A 22 -29.70 -2.16 15.10
N ILE A 23 -29.93 -3.45 15.35
CA ILE A 23 -30.63 -4.30 14.41
C ILE A 23 -32.11 -4.15 14.72
N ASN A 24 -32.87 -3.54 13.82
CA ASN A 24 -34.32 -3.48 13.94
C ASN A 24 -34.91 -4.84 13.56
N GLU A 25 -35.34 -5.59 14.54
CA GLU A 25 -35.97 -6.91 14.38
C GLU A 25 -37.38 -6.85 13.76
N GLY A 26 -37.80 -5.78 13.14
CA GLY A 26 -39.19 -5.61 12.79
C GLY A 26 -39.54 -5.32 11.33
N SER A 27 -38.59 -5.25 10.42
CA SER A 27 -38.92 -4.97 9.01
C SER A 27 -38.40 -6.06 8.08
N PRO A 28 -39.28 -6.93 7.57
CA PRO A 28 -38.91 -7.92 6.56
C PRO A 28 -38.61 -7.31 5.18
N ASP A 29 -38.78 -6.02 5.00
CA ASP A 29 -38.64 -5.33 3.73
C ASP A 29 -37.26 -4.65 3.51
N CYS A 30 -36.33 -4.82 4.42
CA CYS A 30 -34.97 -4.33 4.24
C CYS A 30 -34.11 -5.33 3.44
N PHE A 31 -34.50 -5.65 2.23
CA PHE A 31 -33.66 -6.33 1.25
C PHE A 31 -32.68 -5.34 0.59
N GLY A 32 -31.92 -4.61 1.39
CA GLY A 32 -30.76 -3.87 0.91
C GLY A 32 -29.61 -4.86 0.62
N HIS A 33 -28.73 -4.53 -0.32
CA HIS A 33 -27.50 -5.27 -0.51
C HIS A 33 -26.68 -5.27 0.80
N PRO A 34 -26.01 -6.38 1.14
CA PRO A 34 -25.11 -6.44 2.29
C PRO A 34 -24.08 -5.30 2.22
N LYS A 35 -23.85 -4.64 3.34
CA LYS A 35 -22.89 -3.55 3.44
C LYS A 35 -21.64 -3.97 4.19
N LEU A 36 -20.48 -3.48 3.76
CA LEU A 36 -19.19 -3.75 4.38
C LEU A 36 -18.97 -2.78 5.54
N PHE A 37 -18.81 -3.30 6.75
CA PHE A 37 -18.52 -2.54 7.96
C PHE A 37 -17.04 -2.60 8.37
N SER A 38 -16.29 -3.57 7.86
CA SER A 38 -14.91 -3.83 8.28
C SER A 38 -13.95 -2.66 8.01
N HIS A 39 -14.33 -1.76 7.09
CA HIS A 39 -13.55 -0.55 6.81
C HIS A 39 -13.41 0.37 8.02
N ILE A 40 -14.37 0.39 8.95
CA ILE A 40 -14.31 1.21 10.18
C ILE A 40 -13.07 0.86 11.02
N LEU A 41 -12.76 -0.43 11.16
CA LEU A 41 -11.54 -0.87 11.85
C LEU A 41 -10.28 -0.45 11.09
N MET A 42 -10.31 -0.55 9.76
CA MET A 42 -9.18 -0.16 8.90
C MET A 42 -8.92 1.35 8.94
N GLU A 43 -9.98 2.17 9.01
CA GLU A 43 -9.83 3.63 9.21
C GLU A 43 -8.96 3.92 10.43
N ARG A 44 -9.23 3.27 11.54
CA ARG A 44 -8.45 3.44 12.75
C ARG A 44 -6.98 3.09 12.56
N ILE A 45 -6.69 2.00 11.85
CA ILE A 45 -5.31 1.62 11.53
C ILE A 45 -4.64 2.69 10.64
N LEU A 46 -5.31 3.20 9.62
CA LEU A 46 -4.75 4.26 8.76
C LEU A 46 -4.46 5.55 9.53
N GLU A 47 -5.31 5.91 10.50
CA GLU A 47 -5.08 7.03 11.41
C GLU A 47 -3.86 6.80 12.31
N GLU A 48 -3.72 5.61 12.89
CA GLU A 48 -2.57 5.24 13.71
C GLU A 48 -1.26 5.29 12.89
N LEU A 49 -1.30 4.87 11.63
CA LEU A 49 -0.18 4.98 10.71
C LEU A 49 0.08 6.43 10.24
N GLY A 50 -0.84 7.37 10.53
CA GLY A 50 -0.71 8.80 10.21
C GLY A 50 -0.95 9.13 8.75
N LEU A 51 -1.68 8.27 8.01
CA LEU A 51 -1.97 8.48 6.60
C LEU A 51 -2.97 9.62 6.40
N ASN A 52 -3.98 9.73 7.27
CA ASN A 52 -4.93 10.84 7.25
C ASN A 52 -4.23 12.20 7.30
N THR A 53 -3.28 12.38 8.22
CA THR A 53 -2.49 13.62 8.35
C THR A 53 -1.53 13.82 7.19
N PHE A 54 -0.95 12.74 6.65
CA PHE A 54 -0.10 12.81 5.47
C PHE A 54 -0.87 13.40 4.29
N PHE A 55 -1.97 12.77 3.88
CA PHE A 55 -2.76 13.22 2.73
C PHE A 55 -3.36 14.62 2.94
N SER A 56 -3.82 14.93 4.16
CA SER A 56 -4.35 16.26 4.48
C SER A 56 -3.31 17.37 4.32
N SER A 57 -2.02 17.09 4.61
CA SER A 57 -0.95 18.06 4.45
C SER A 57 -0.69 18.46 2.99
N TYR A 58 -1.08 17.63 2.03
CA TYR A 58 -0.92 17.90 0.61
C TYR A 58 -2.13 18.61 -0.03
N LYS A 59 -3.28 18.63 0.64
CA LYS A 59 -4.52 19.19 0.08
C LYS A 59 -4.42 20.65 -0.39
N GLY A 60 -3.49 21.42 0.18
CA GLY A 60 -3.24 22.82 -0.23
C GLY A 60 -2.10 23.02 -1.23
N PHE A 61 -1.33 21.99 -1.52
CA PHE A 61 -0.10 22.08 -2.34
C PHE A 61 -0.19 21.34 -3.67
N THR A 62 -1.27 20.58 -3.90
CA THR A 62 -1.48 19.86 -5.16
C THR A 62 -2.55 20.54 -6.00
N LYS A 63 -2.43 20.43 -7.33
CA LYS A 63 -3.46 20.87 -8.27
C LYS A 63 -4.69 19.92 -8.27
N LEU A 64 -4.66 18.87 -7.47
CA LEU A 64 -5.71 17.85 -7.41
C LEU A 64 -6.90 18.40 -6.61
N GLN A 65 -8.03 18.56 -7.30
CA GLN A 65 -9.27 19.14 -6.73
C GLN A 65 -10.28 18.08 -6.29
N TYR A 66 -9.81 16.88 -5.97
CA TYR A 66 -10.65 15.76 -5.53
C TYR A 66 -10.12 15.13 -4.24
N ASP A 67 -10.88 14.22 -3.65
CA ASP A 67 -10.50 13.53 -2.41
C ASP A 67 -9.48 12.39 -2.65
N VAL A 68 -8.21 12.76 -2.79
CA VAL A 68 -7.08 11.81 -2.97
C VAL A 68 -7.02 10.79 -1.83
N TYR A 69 -7.27 11.24 -0.58
CA TYR A 69 -7.26 10.33 0.56
C TYR A 69 -8.42 9.34 0.53
N GLY A 70 -9.60 9.80 0.12
CA GLY A 70 -10.75 8.92 -0.09
C GLY A 70 -10.45 7.83 -1.12
N PHE A 71 -9.86 8.17 -2.27
CA PHE A 71 -9.43 7.17 -3.25
C PHE A 71 -8.36 6.22 -2.71
N ALA A 72 -7.37 6.73 -1.98
CA ALA A 72 -6.35 5.89 -1.35
C ALA A 72 -6.96 4.89 -0.36
N ARG A 73 -7.92 5.33 0.50
CA ARG A 73 -8.66 4.45 1.41
C ARG A 73 -9.44 3.39 0.65
N LEU A 74 -10.18 3.80 -0.38
CA LEU A 74 -10.98 2.87 -1.20
C LEU A 74 -10.10 1.81 -1.86
N LEU A 75 -8.93 2.18 -2.37
CA LEU A 75 -7.96 1.26 -2.96
C LEU A 75 -7.40 0.27 -1.92
N ILE A 76 -7.08 0.74 -0.71
CA ILE A 76 -6.57 -0.09 0.39
C ILE A 76 -7.66 -1.06 0.87
N PHE A 77 -8.85 -0.54 1.17
CA PHE A 77 -9.96 -1.35 1.68
C PHE A 77 -10.45 -2.35 0.64
N GLY A 78 -10.60 -1.91 -0.60
CA GLY A 78 -10.96 -2.80 -1.70
C GLY A 78 -9.96 -3.94 -1.86
N ARG A 79 -8.65 -3.64 -1.76
CA ARG A 79 -7.61 -4.68 -1.86
C ARG A 79 -7.66 -5.70 -0.73
N LEU A 80 -8.02 -5.27 0.48
CA LEU A 80 -8.04 -6.11 1.67
C LEU A 80 -9.36 -6.88 1.84
N LEU A 81 -10.49 -6.26 1.52
CA LEU A 81 -11.82 -6.81 1.78
C LEU A 81 -12.43 -7.53 0.58
N ASN A 82 -12.28 -6.95 -0.61
CA ASN A 82 -12.89 -7.45 -1.84
C ASN A 82 -12.01 -7.13 -3.06
N PRO A 83 -10.90 -7.86 -3.26
CA PRO A 83 -9.94 -7.58 -4.32
C PRO A 83 -10.57 -7.60 -5.71
N ALA A 84 -10.41 -6.50 -6.45
CA ALA A 84 -10.95 -6.33 -7.79
C ALA A 84 -10.02 -5.47 -8.67
N SER A 85 -10.37 -5.28 -9.94
CA SER A 85 -9.70 -4.30 -10.79
C SER A 85 -9.90 -2.88 -10.25
N LYS A 86 -9.05 -1.93 -10.61
CA LYS A 86 -9.15 -0.54 -10.16
C LYS A 86 -10.53 0.06 -10.46
N TYR A 87 -11.03 -0.19 -11.67
CA TYR A 87 -12.36 0.23 -12.09
C TYR A 87 -13.47 -0.38 -11.21
N MET A 88 -13.41 -1.68 -10.94
CA MET A 88 -14.39 -2.35 -10.08
C MET A 88 -14.28 -1.92 -8.62
N THR A 89 -13.07 -1.71 -8.10
CA THR A 89 -12.87 -1.19 -6.75
C THR A 89 -13.57 0.14 -6.55
N VAL A 90 -13.52 1.05 -7.54
CA VAL A 90 -14.22 2.33 -7.46
C VAL A 90 -15.73 2.13 -7.47
N ARG A 91 -16.25 1.19 -8.24
CA ARG A 91 -17.70 0.86 -8.26
C ARG A 91 -18.19 0.24 -6.95
N GLN A 92 -17.31 -0.47 -6.24
CA GLN A 92 -17.62 -1.04 -4.92
C GLN A 92 -17.72 0.02 -3.80
N ASN A 93 -17.55 1.31 -4.11
CA ASN A 93 -17.71 2.37 -3.13
C ASN A 93 -19.08 2.33 -2.43
N GLU A 94 -20.12 1.96 -3.16
CA GLU A 94 -21.49 1.84 -2.65
C GLU A 94 -21.71 0.59 -1.77
N ASP A 95 -20.78 -0.37 -1.79
CA ASP A 95 -20.91 -1.59 -0.97
C ASP A 95 -20.53 -1.32 0.50
N TYR A 96 -19.88 -0.21 0.80
CA TYR A 96 -19.57 0.18 2.17
C TYR A 96 -20.80 0.74 2.89
N TYR A 97 -20.86 0.54 4.20
CA TYR A 97 -21.97 1.05 5.03
C TYR A 97 -22.18 2.55 4.83
N GLU A 98 -21.09 3.30 4.88
CA GLU A 98 -21.03 4.68 4.41
C GLU A 98 -20.11 4.74 3.22
N PRO A 99 -20.55 5.22 2.05
CA PRO A 99 -19.68 5.40 0.90
C PRO A 99 -18.45 6.24 1.26
N ILE A 100 -17.28 5.75 0.90
CA ILE A 100 -15.99 6.39 1.22
C ILE A 100 -15.82 7.69 0.42
N LEU A 101 -16.26 7.66 -0.83
CA LEU A 101 -16.23 8.78 -1.75
C LEU A 101 -17.63 9.32 -1.98
N LYS A 102 -17.76 10.65 -2.02
CA LYS A 102 -18.94 11.37 -2.43
C LYS A 102 -18.61 12.18 -3.68
N ASP A 103 -19.52 12.25 -4.65
CA ASP A 103 -19.39 13.08 -5.87
C ASP A 103 -17.98 13.01 -6.48
N PHE A 104 -17.64 11.91 -7.13
CA PHE A 104 -16.31 11.65 -7.65
C PHE A 104 -16.30 11.28 -9.14
N ASN A 105 -15.21 11.59 -9.83
CA ASN A 105 -14.89 11.04 -11.14
C ASN A 105 -14.09 9.72 -10.97
N PRO A 106 -14.57 8.58 -11.50
CA PRO A 106 -13.85 7.31 -11.41
C PRO A 106 -12.41 7.34 -11.94
N ASP A 107 -12.11 8.16 -12.93
CA ASP A 107 -10.79 8.25 -13.54
C ASP A 107 -9.72 8.81 -12.59
N ASN A 108 -10.12 9.55 -11.56
CA ASN A 108 -9.21 10.07 -10.53
C ASN A 108 -8.49 8.96 -9.73
N VAL A 109 -8.92 7.70 -9.90
CA VAL A 109 -8.21 6.55 -9.32
C VAL A 109 -6.78 6.43 -9.87
N TYR A 110 -6.59 6.72 -11.15
CA TYR A 110 -5.27 6.63 -11.80
C TYR A 110 -4.37 7.79 -11.36
N ASP A 111 -4.89 9.00 -11.34
CA ASP A 111 -4.16 10.17 -10.80
C ASP A 111 -3.77 9.98 -9.33
N THR A 112 -4.62 9.28 -8.56
CA THR A 112 -4.29 8.90 -7.17
C THR A 112 -3.17 7.89 -7.10
N LEU A 113 -3.12 6.91 -8.01
CA LEU A 113 -2.01 5.96 -8.07
C LEU A 113 -0.69 6.64 -8.41
N ASP A 114 -0.70 7.57 -9.36
CA ASP A 114 0.47 8.38 -9.71
C ASP A 114 0.94 9.24 -8.52
N PHE A 115 0.00 9.90 -7.84
CA PHE A 115 0.31 10.63 -6.61
C PHE A 115 0.94 9.75 -5.53
N ILE A 116 0.44 8.53 -5.33
CA ILE A 116 0.99 7.57 -4.37
C ILE A 116 2.39 7.13 -4.80
N ALA A 117 2.59 6.86 -6.08
CA ALA A 117 3.89 6.47 -6.64
C ALA A 117 4.94 7.57 -6.44
N ASP A 118 4.62 8.81 -6.78
CA ASP A 118 5.49 9.98 -6.62
C ASP A 118 5.85 10.27 -5.15
N ASN A 119 4.97 9.90 -4.23
CA ASN A 119 5.16 10.14 -2.80
C ASN A 119 5.46 8.86 -2.00
N LYS A 120 5.75 7.74 -2.66
CA LYS A 120 5.99 6.44 -2.05
C LYS A 120 6.94 6.52 -0.85
N ASP A 121 8.11 7.11 -1.03
CA ASP A 121 9.14 7.17 0.00
C ASP A 121 8.72 8.03 1.20
N LYS A 122 7.94 9.09 0.96
CA LYS A 122 7.39 9.94 2.04
C LYS A 122 6.28 9.22 2.82
N ILE A 123 5.44 8.46 2.13
CA ILE A 123 4.40 7.63 2.74
C ILE A 123 5.04 6.56 3.63
N ILE A 124 6.00 5.82 3.11
CA ILE A 124 6.75 4.80 3.85
C ILE A 124 7.41 5.40 5.09
N ARG A 125 8.07 6.53 4.94
CA ARG A 125 8.70 7.23 6.07
C ARG A 125 7.68 7.66 7.13
N ARG A 126 6.52 8.17 6.72
CA ARG A 126 5.43 8.55 7.64
C ARG A 126 4.95 7.35 8.45
N ILE A 127 4.70 6.22 7.78
CA ILE A 127 4.26 4.97 8.43
C ILE A 127 5.31 4.52 9.45
N ASN A 128 6.57 4.41 9.05
CA ASN A 128 7.64 3.96 9.95
C ASN A 128 7.82 4.89 11.15
N THR A 129 7.80 6.22 10.94
CA THR A 129 7.89 7.19 12.03
C THR A 129 6.78 7.01 13.07
N ASN A 130 5.55 6.72 12.63
CA ASN A 130 4.44 6.50 13.53
C ASN A 130 4.54 5.14 14.23
N LEU A 131 4.98 4.09 13.54
CA LEU A 131 5.22 2.78 14.16
C LEU A 131 6.31 2.84 15.23
N VAL A 132 7.41 3.56 14.99
CA VAL A 132 8.45 3.79 16.00
C VAL A 132 7.89 4.53 17.21
N LYS A 133 7.13 5.62 17.00
CA LYS A 133 6.62 6.47 18.08
C LYS A 133 5.48 5.83 18.88
N LYS A 134 4.53 5.19 18.22
CA LYS A 134 3.30 4.70 18.83
C LYS A 134 3.36 3.22 19.20
N ALA A 135 4.06 2.42 18.41
CA ALA A 135 4.16 0.98 18.60
C ALA A 135 5.56 0.55 19.10
N HIS A 136 6.43 1.51 19.44
CA HIS A 136 7.79 1.27 19.94
C HIS A 136 8.61 0.34 19.03
N ARG A 137 8.39 0.44 17.72
CA ARG A 137 9.09 -0.36 16.73
C ARG A 137 10.60 -0.09 16.80
N SER A 138 11.37 -1.13 17.06
CA SER A 138 12.83 -1.08 17.10
C SER A 138 13.38 -2.41 16.55
N PRO A 139 13.41 -2.59 15.21
CA PRO A 139 13.83 -3.85 14.64
C PRO A 139 15.31 -4.10 14.88
N GLU A 140 15.62 -5.27 15.43
CA GLU A 140 17.00 -5.76 15.58
C GLU A 140 17.44 -6.58 14.38
N ILE A 141 16.48 -7.22 13.71
CA ILE A 141 16.70 -8.03 12.51
C ILE A 141 15.81 -7.47 11.40
N ILE A 142 16.38 -7.31 10.22
CA ILE A 142 15.68 -6.93 9.01
C ILE A 142 15.83 -8.05 7.98
N TYR A 143 14.70 -8.55 7.52
CA TYR A 143 14.63 -9.52 6.44
C TYR A 143 14.44 -8.80 5.11
N TYR A 144 15.08 -9.31 4.08
CA TYR A 144 14.91 -8.84 2.71
C TYR A 144 14.66 -10.03 1.79
N ASP A 145 13.62 -9.92 0.97
CA ASP A 145 13.33 -10.90 -0.06
C ASP A 145 12.81 -10.21 -1.32
N VAL A 146 12.99 -10.89 -2.46
CA VAL A 146 12.55 -10.43 -3.77
C VAL A 146 11.42 -11.31 -4.29
N THR A 147 10.34 -10.65 -4.70
CA THR A 147 9.19 -11.30 -5.31
C THR A 147 8.94 -10.76 -6.72
N ASN A 148 8.38 -11.60 -7.60
CA ASN A 148 8.08 -11.24 -8.98
C ASN A 148 6.59 -10.95 -9.15
N PHE A 149 6.27 -9.82 -9.77
CA PHE A 149 4.92 -9.53 -10.27
C PHE A 149 4.88 -9.82 -11.76
N TYR A 150 3.95 -10.65 -12.16
CA TYR A 150 3.72 -11.04 -13.56
C TYR A 150 2.66 -10.15 -14.19
N PHE A 151 2.86 -9.87 -15.46
CA PHE A 151 1.89 -9.14 -16.28
C PHE A 151 1.47 -10.03 -17.45
N GLU A 152 0.18 -10.11 -17.70
CA GLU A 152 -0.38 -10.84 -18.84
C GLU A 152 -0.33 -9.99 -20.14
N ILE A 153 0.79 -9.30 -20.33
CA ILE A 153 1.09 -8.48 -21.50
C ILE A 153 2.35 -9.07 -22.11
N GLY A 154 2.30 -9.43 -23.39
CA GLY A 154 3.41 -10.10 -24.06
C GLY A 154 4.63 -9.23 -24.31
N GLU A 155 4.45 -7.90 -24.36
CA GLU A 155 5.51 -6.95 -24.72
C GLU A 155 6.13 -6.32 -23.46
N PRO A 156 7.46 -6.33 -23.33
CA PRO A 156 8.16 -5.61 -22.26
C PRO A 156 8.11 -4.10 -22.49
N ASP A 157 8.31 -3.33 -21.42
CA ASP A 157 8.50 -1.88 -21.54
C ASP A 157 9.82 -1.58 -22.27
N GLU A 158 9.81 -0.55 -23.13
CA GLU A 158 11.03 0.01 -23.70
C GLU A 158 11.73 0.92 -22.71
N ASP A 159 13.04 1.10 -22.88
CA ASP A 159 13.80 2.11 -22.17
C ASP A 159 13.66 3.44 -22.91
N THR A 160 13.52 4.55 -22.19
CA THR A 160 13.38 5.89 -22.77
C THR A 160 14.72 6.61 -22.78
N PHE A 161 15.07 7.20 -23.91
CA PHE A 161 16.33 7.91 -24.09
C PHE A 161 16.07 9.37 -24.49
N ASP A 162 17.00 10.27 -24.14
CA ASP A 162 17.00 11.66 -24.62
C ASP A 162 17.51 11.76 -26.07
N GLU A 163 17.51 13.00 -26.62
CA GLU A 163 17.99 13.28 -27.98
C GLU A 163 19.49 12.98 -28.16
N ASP A 164 20.25 12.97 -27.08
CA ASP A 164 21.68 12.67 -27.05
C ASP A 164 21.97 11.17 -26.83
N GLY A 165 20.93 10.33 -26.69
CA GLY A 165 21.04 8.90 -26.47
C GLY A 165 21.34 8.49 -25.02
N ASN A 166 21.21 9.41 -24.05
CA ASN A 166 21.35 9.06 -22.64
C ASN A 166 20.04 8.46 -22.12
N LEU A 167 20.14 7.46 -21.25
CA LEU A 167 18.98 6.80 -20.64
C LEU A 167 18.26 7.77 -19.68
N ILE A 168 17.00 8.12 -20.00
CA ILE A 168 16.12 8.93 -19.14
C ILE A 168 15.43 8.04 -18.13
N GLU A 169 14.78 6.96 -18.62
CA GLU A 169 14.00 6.06 -17.80
C GLU A 169 14.15 4.63 -18.27
N LYS A 170 14.30 3.72 -17.31
CA LYS A 170 14.40 2.30 -17.59
C LYS A 170 13.03 1.64 -17.48
N GLY A 171 12.62 0.91 -18.53
CA GLY A 171 11.40 0.13 -18.50
C GLY A 171 11.38 -0.86 -17.34
N GLN A 172 10.25 -0.97 -16.67
CA GLN A 172 10.12 -1.82 -15.47
C GLN A 172 9.72 -3.24 -15.82
N ARG A 173 8.74 -3.41 -16.73
CA ARG A 173 8.29 -4.73 -17.18
C ARG A 173 9.29 -5.30 -18.19
N LYS A 174 10.15 -6.19 -17.75
CA LYS A 174 11.16 -6.85 -18.57
C LYS A 174 11.03 -8.37 -18.47
N ILE A 175 11.40 -9.06 -19.54
CA ILE A 175 11.52 -10.52 -19.50
C ILE A 175 12.78 -10.85 -18.67
N GLY A 176 12.60 -11.60 -17.60
CA GLY A 176 13.67 -11.95 -16.66
C GLY A 176 13.58 -13.37 -16.18
N VAL A 177 14.52 -13.76 -15.34
CA VAL A 177 14.51 -15.06 -14.68
C VAL A 177 13.41 -15.09 -13.63
N CYS A 178 12.51 -16.04 -13.73
CA CYS A 178 11.45 -16.25 -12.76
C CYS A 178 11.38 -17.72 -12.31
N LYS A 179 10.95 -17.93 -11.08
CA LYS A 179 10.83 -19.28 -10.49
C LYS A 179 9.82 -20.18 -11.22
N GLU A 180 8.88 -19.59 -11.95
CA GLU A 180 7.78 -20.29 -12.61
C GLU A 180 8.03 -20.55 -14.13
N GLU A 181 9.24 -20.26 -14.62
CA GLU A 181 9.64 -20.44 -16.05
C GLU A 181 8.70 -19.76 -17.08
N ARG A 182 7.93 -18.75 -16.66
CA ARG A 182 7.06 -17.98 -17.54
C ARG A 182 7.88 -17.03 -18.40
N LYS A 183 7.52 -16.93 -19.67
CA LYS A 183 8.15 -16.02 -20.65
C LYS A 183 7.40 -14.68 -20.79
N LEU A 184 6.73 -14.25 -19.74
CA LEU A 184 6.02 -12.98 -19.70
C LEU A 184 6.84 -11.92 -18.97
N PRO A 185 6.66 -10.63 -19.30
CA PRO A 185 7.31 -9.56 -18.57
C PRO A 185 6.95 -9.56 -17.08
N ILE A 186 7.95 -9.31 -16.26
CA ILE A 186 7.83 -9.22 -14.81
C ILE A 186 8.37 -7.88 -14.31
N VAL A 187 7.96 -7.50 -13.11
CA VAL A 187 8.59 -6.48 -12.28
C VAL A 187 9.01 -7.14 -10.98
N GLN A 188 10.22 -6.90 -10.54
CA GLN A 188 10.70 -7.39 -9.26
C GLN A 188 10.40 -6.38 -8.15
N MET A 189 9.97 -6.88 -6.99
CA MET A 189 9.77 -6.09 -5.79
C MET A 189 10.62 -6.65 -4.66
N GLY A 190 11.58 -5.84 -4.19
CA GLY A 190 12.30 -6.10 -2.96
C GLY A 190 11.51 -5.58 -1.77
N LEU A 191 11.28 -6.42 -0.77
CA LEU A 191 10.55 -6.11 0.44
C LEU A 191 11.46 -6.23 1.65
N PHE A 192 11.51 -5.19 2.45
CA PHE A 192 12.12 -5.20 3.78
C PHE A 192 11.05 -5.42 4.85
N MET A 193 11.30 -6.35 5.77
CA MET A 193 10.43 -6.64 6.91
C MET A 193 11.24 -6.64 8.22
N ASP A 194 10.59 -6.30 9.32
CA ASP A 194 11.16 -6.46 10.65
C ASP A 194 10.99 -7.91 11.18
N ASP A 195 11.51 -8.15 12.37
CA ASP A 195 11.41 -9.42 13.09
C ASP A 195 10.00 -9.83 13.49
N ALA A 196 9.07 -8.86 13.52
CA ALA A 196 7.63 -9.11 13.69
C ALA A 196 6.89 -9.39 12.37
N GLY A 197 7.60 -9.40 11.22
CA GLY A 197 7.01 -9.59 9.90
C GLY A 197 6.27 -8.35 9.37
N ILE A 198 6.50 -7.18 9.96
CA ILE A 198 5.86 -5.92 9.50
C ILE A 198 6.73 -5.26 8.43
N PRO A 199 6.17 -4.89 7.26
CA PRO A 199 6.92 -4.21 6.22
C PRO A 199 7.58 -2.91 6.70
N ILE A 200 8.84 -2.72 6.31
CA ILE A 200 9.62 -1.50 6.56
C ILE A 200 9.64 -0.63 5.31
N ALA A 201 9.97 -1.24 4.17
CA ALA A 201 10.12 -0.56 2.91
C ALA A 201 9.95 -1.52 1.74
N ILE A 202 9.65 -0.95 0.59
CA ILE A 202 9.58 -1.66 -0.69
C ILE A 202 10.37 -0.90 -1.75
N GLU A 203 10.97 -1.65 -2.67
CA GLU A 203 11.59 -1.09 -3.86
C GLU A 203 11.27 -1.96 -5.07
N THR A 204 11.09 -1.33 -6.23
CA THR A 204 10.82 -2.03 -7.48
C THR A 204 12.05 -1.98 -8.39
N PHE A 205 12.24 -3.06 -9.14
CA PHE A 205 13.34 -3.20 -10.08
C PHE A 205 12.82 -3.75 -11.42
N PRO A 206 13.48 -3.40 -12.53
CA PRO A 206 13.19 -4.03 -13.80
C PRO A 206 13.26 -5.54 -13.71
N GLY A 207 12.34 -6.24 -14.37
CA GLY A 207 12.20 -7.69 -14.27
C GLY A 207 13.42 -8.51 -14.69
N ASN A 208 14.34 -7.92 -15.46
CA ASN A 208 15.60 -8.53 -15.86
C ASN A 208 16.77 -8.27 -14.90
N THR A 209 16.50 -7.66 -13.75
CA THR A 209 17.52 -7.46 -12.70
C THR A 209 17.75 -8.79 -11.97
N LEU A 210 19.00 -9.14 -11.68
CA LEU A 210 19.30 -10.32 -10.89
C LEU A 210 19.09 -10.04 -9.40
N ASP A 211 18.47 -10.95 -8.67
CA ASP A 211 18.06 -10.78 -7.28
C ASP A 211 19.19 -10.25 -6.37
N HIS A 212 20.39 -10.82 -6.50
CA HIS A 212 21.57 -10.40 -5.70
C HIS A 212 22.03 -8.96 -5.99
N LEU A 213 21.60 -8.36 -7.10
CA LEU A 213 21.92 -6.96 -7.43
C LEU A 213 20.92 -5.97 -6.86
N THR A 214 19.76 -6.44 -6.33
CA THR A 214 18.69 -5.59 -5.83
C THR A 214 18.93 -5.09 -4.42
N LEU A 215 19.55 -5.91 -3.54
CA LEU A 215 19.71 -5.61 -2.12
C LEU A 215 20.45 -4.30 -1.85
N ARG A 216 21.62 -4.09 -2.45
CA ARG A 216 22.47 -2.91 -2.16
C ARG A 216 21.78 -1.59 -2.55
N PRO A 217 21.20 -1.43 -3.76
CA PRO A 217 20.47 -0.22 -4.11
C PRO A 217 19.26 0.01 -3.21
N ALA A 218 18.48 -1.03 -2.94
CA ALA A 218 17.30 -0.95 -2.08
C ALA A 218 17.69 -0.54 -0.65
N LEU A 219 18.73 -1.12 -0.10
CA LEU A 219 19.25 -0.79 1.23
C LEU A 219 19.68 0.68 1.30
N LYS A 220 20.50 1.12 0.35
CA LYS A 220 20.99 2.50 0.29
C LYS A 220 19.84 3.52 0.23
N LYS A 221 18.80 3.22 -0.52
CA LYS A 221 17.66 4.13 -0.72
C LYS A 221 16.73 4.16 0.47
N ASN A 222 16.40 3.00 1.04
CA ASN A 222 15.30 2.87 1.98
C ASN A 222 15.74 2.87 3.45
N ILE A 223 16.88 2.27 3.79
CA ILE A 223 17.28 2.10 5.20
C ILE A 223 18.06 3.31 5.73
N ASN A 224 18.87 3.97 4.90
CA ASN A 224 19.63 5.15 5.33
C ASN A 224 18.75 6.36 5.76
N GLY A 225 17.44 6.33 5.47
CA GLY A 225 16.47 7.34 5.89
C GLY A 225 15.62 6.95 7.09
N LEU A 226 15.85 5.77 7.68
CA LEU A 226 15.14 5.26 8.84
C LEU A 226 16.10 5.28 10.03
N ASP A 227 15.66 5.84 11.17
CA ASP A 227 16.45 5.95 12.41
C ASP A 227 16.62 4.57 13.11
N PHE A 228 17.22 3.61 12.41
CA PHE A 228 17.60 2.33 12.99
C PHE A 228 19.08 2.36 13.39
N SER A 229 19.35 2.33 14.68
CA SER A 229 20.72 2.48 15.20
C SER A 229 21.60 1.26 14.93
N ARG A 230 21.03 0.06 14.93
CA ARG A 230 21.70 -1.22 14.61
C ARG A 230 20.68 -2.23 14.14
N PHE A 231 21.06 -3.06 13.18
CA PHE A 231 20.26 -4.20 12.73
C PHE A 231 21.13 -5.28 12.08
N ILE A 232 20.64 -6.51 12.10
CA ILE A 232 21.22 -7.63 11.36
C ILE A 232 20.37 -7.82 10.11
N MET A 233 21.01 -7.88 8.95
CA MET A 233 20.33 -8.15 7.68
C MET A 233 20.36 -9.64 7.38
N VAL A 234 19.20 -10.19 7.03
CA VAL A 234 19.03 -11.54 6.51
C VAL A 234 18.41 -11.44 5.12
N ALA A 235 19.08 -12.02 4.10
CA ALA A 235 18.63 -11.98 2.70
C ALA A 235 18.87 -13.34 2.03
#